data_ec6429bd07e1cefc910aea6525e67c1a
#
_entry.id   ec6429bd07e1cefc910aea6525e67c1a
#
_cell.length_a   1.000
_cell.length_b   1.000
_cell.length_c   1.000
_cell.angle_alpha   90.00
_cell.angle_beta   90.00
_cell.angle_gamma   90.00
#
_symmetry.space_group_name_H-M   'P 1'
#
loop_
_entity.id
_entity.type
_entity.pdbx_description
1 polymer ?
#
loop_
_entity_poly.entity_id
_entity_poly.type
_entity_poly.pdbx_seq_one_letter_code
_entity_poly.pdbx_strand_id
1 'polypeptide(L)'
;MEQKIPELLKTVEQNFKIKILFAVEVGSRTWELNSTESDYDVRFVFYRSLEDYISVSKFEEQIDLGFDKDFNQIQREGAYIEMSGFDIFKYFKLLSSCNVTAIDWINSNIIYLGDNNKNELKTFIENNVNKPKIFIQYFCTARGCHKGYLGAKNELNVKKYLHVMQLILNAEYVLKFKKLPYSSMIKNLQELEKEIPKEIVEKINELINMKKSGHGKDITNEINVLDKYYVETFERFQNLHLDKKIREEKNMDINYLNKFMQKLIIKKEK
;
A
#
# COMPACT_ATOMS: atom_id res chain seq x y z
N MET A 1 -4.36 -1.72 21.68
CA MET A 1 -4.87 -1.22 20.39
C MET A 1 -4.98 -2.33 19.35
N GLU A 2 -3.94 -3.08 19.06
CA GLU A 2 -3.96 -4.18 18.08
C GLU A 2 -5.02 -5.27 18.35
N GLN A 3 -5.37 -5.52 19.60
CA GLN A 3 -6.45 -6.46 19.96
C GLN A 3 -7.86 -5.90 19.70
N LYS A 4 -8.02 -4.57 19.70
CA LYS A 4 -9.31 -3.91 19.49
C LYS A 4 -9.69 -3.79 18.01
N ILE A 5 -8.72 -3.67 17.11
CA ILE A 5 -8.98 -3.56 15.67
C ILE A 5 -9.75 -4.78 15.13
N PRO A 6 -9.41 -6.04 15.47
CA PRO A 6 -10.22 -7.19 15.07
C PRO A 6 -11.67 -7.16 15.60
N GLU A 7 -11.93 -6.61 16.80
CA GLU A 7 -13.28 -6.44 17.33
C GLU A 7 -14.07 -5.40 16.53
N LEU A 8 -13.44 -4.26 16.19
CA LEU A 8 -14.05 -3.26 15.34
C LEU A 8 -14.39 -3.82 13.94
N LEU A 9 -13.47 -4.59 13.35
CA LEU A 9 -13.69 -5.22 12.04
C LEU A 9 -14.88 -6.19 12.06
N LYS A 10 -15.09 -6.94 13.15
CA LYS A 10 -16.28 -7.78 13.32
C LYS A 10 -17.57 -6.95 13.41
N THR A 11 -17.52 -5.79 14.07
CA THR A 11 -18.64 -4.86 14.11
C THR A 11 -18.94 -4.31 12.72
N VAL A 12 -17.92 -3.98 11.94
CA VAL A 12 -18.06 -3.57 10.54
C VAL A 12 -18.72 -4.67 9.69
N GLU A 13 -18.30 -5.94 9.83
CA GLU A 13 -18.96 -7.06 9.14
C GLU A 13 -20.46 -7.12 9.43
N GLN A 14 -20.86 -6.94 10.70
CA GLN A 14 -22.26 -7.00 11.13
C GLN A 14 -23.07 -5.80 10.59
N ASN A 15 -22.53 -4.57 10.75
CA ASN A 15 -23.23 -3.35 10.37
C ASN A 15 -23.44 -3.23 8.86
N PHE A 16 -22.45 -3.66 8.07
CA PHE A 16 -22.50 -3.58 6.60
C PHE A 16 -22.95 -4.88 5.93
N LYS A 17 -23.27 -5.93 6.70
CA LYS A 17 -23.67 -7.26 6.20
C LYS A 17 -22.69 -7.82 5.17
N ILE A 18 -21.39 -7.70 5.46
CA ILE A 18 -20.28 -8.15 4.61
C ILE A 18 -19.49 -9.25 5.31
N LYS A 19 -18.58 -9.89 4.55
CA LYS A 19 -17.54 -10.78 5.09
C LYS A 19 -16.17 -10.25 4.72
N ILE A 20 -15.31 -10.06 5.71
CA ILE A 20 -13.94 -9.61 5.49
C ILE A 20 -13.09 -10.80 5.08
N LEU A 21 -12.46 -10.70 3.90
CA LEU A 21 -11.55 -11.71 3.37
C LEU A 21 -10.22 -11.68 4.13
N PHE A 22 -9.66 -10.49 4.27
CA PHE A 22 -8.51 -10.17 5.11
C PHE A 22 -8.51 -8.68 5.48
N ALA A 23 -7.82 -8.35 6.57
CA ALA A 23 -7.56 -6.98 6.99
C ALA A 23 -6.11 -6.82 7.45
N VAL A 24 -5.50 -5.72 7.06
CA VAL A 24 -4.07 -5.44 7.25
C VAL A 24 -3.84 -3.99 7.68
N GLU A 25 -2.70 -3.74 8.27
CA GLU A 25 -2.14 -2.40 8.43
C GLU A 25 -1.42 -1.97 7.16
N VAL A 26 -1.41 -0.68 6.87
CA VAL A 26 -0.54 -0.06 5.85
C VAL A 26 0.15 1.20 6.41
N GLY A 27 0.88 1.92 5.57
CA GLY A 27 1.48 3.20 5.95
C GLY A 27 2.64 3.08 6.93
N SER A 28 2.75 4.05 7.83
CA SER A 28 3.96 4.25 8.64
C SER A 28 4.34 3.06 9.52
N ARG A 29 3.35 2.28 9.98
CA ARG A 29 3.59 1.08 10.83
C ARG A 29 4.21 -0.05 10.04
N THR A 30 3.72 -0.35 8.85
CA THR A 30 4.32 -1.37 7.98
C THR A 30 5.67 -0.96 7.42
N TRP A 31 5.89 0.34 7.27
CA TRP A 31 7.19 0.88 6.84
C TRP A 31 8.23 0.85 7.96
N GLU A 32 7.83 0.55 9.20
CA GLU A 32 8.65 0.62 10.43
C GLU A 32 9.10 2.06 10.76
N LEU A 33 8.27 3.05 10.41
CA LEU A 33 8.50 4.49 10.61
C LEU A 33 7.53 5.13 11.59
N ASN A 34 6.72 4.33 12.30
CA ASN A 34 5.73 4.85 13.24
C ASN A 34 6.37 5.43 14.50
N SER A 35 5.77 6.47 15.02
CA SER A 35 5.98 7.02 16.36
C SER A 35 4.84 6.60 17.29
N THR A 36 4.91 6.97 18.56
CA THR A 36 3.83 6.77 19.55
C THR A 36 2.53 7.47 19.15
N GLU A 37 2.64 8.57 18.40
CA GLU A 37 1.50 9.38 17.94
C GLU A 37 0.96 8.96 16.56
N SER A 38 1.52 7.92 15.96
CA SER A 38 1.07 7.46 14.65
C SER A 38 -0.31 6.84 14.72
N ASP A 39 -1.19 7.27 13.85
CA ASP A 39 -2.49 6.69 13.53
C ASP A 39 -2.39 5.23 13.05
N TYR A 40 -3.52 4.55 13.01
CA TYR A 40 -3.65 3.21 12.45
C TYR A 40 -4.33 3.31 11.09
N ASP A 41 -3.67 2.78 10.08
CA ASP A 41 -4.11 2.77 8.68
C ASP A 41 -4.61 1.37 8.31
N VAL A 42 -5.82 1.01 8.73
CA VAL A 42 -6.40 -0.32 8.49
C VAL A 42 -6.99 -0.40 7.09
N ARG A 43 -6.62 -1.42 6.36
CA ARG A 43 -7.17 -1.72 5.03
C ARG A 43 -7.73 -3.11 5.01
N PHE A 44 -8.92 -3.30 4.41
CA PHE A 44 -9.55 -4.60 4.35
C PHE A 44 -10.20 -4.88 3.01
N VAL A 45 -10.25 -6.16 2.65
CA VAL A 45 -10.97 -6.64 1.47
C VAL A 45 -12.18 -7.40 1.96
N PHE A 46 -13.34 -7.10 1.41
CA PHE A 46 -14.59 -7.72 1.80
C PHE A 46 -15.36 -8.26 0.59
N TYR A 47 -16.29 -9.15 0.87
CA TYR A 47 -17.26 -9.65 -0.09
C TYR A 47 -18.65 -9.75 0.53
N ARG A 48 -19.67 -9.78 -0.33
CA ARG A 48 -21.07 -9.87 0.02
C ARG A 48 -21.63 -11.25 -0.29
N SER A 49 -22.90 -11.48 0.03
CA SER A 49 -23.62 -12.68 -0.41
C SER A 49 -23.79 -12.69 -1.94
N LEU A 50 -24.06 -13.86 -2.50
CA LEU A 50 -24.34 -13.97 -3.95
C LEU A 50 -25.60 -13.17 -4.30
N GLU A 51 -26.62 -13.21 -3.44
CA GLU A 51 -27.89 -12.48 -3.64
C GLU A 51 -27.65 -10.97 -3.74
N ASP A 52 -26.74 -10.41 -2.92
CA ASP A 52 -26.40 -8.99 -3.00
C ASP A 52 -25.77 -8.65 -4.36
N TYR A 53 -24.87 -9.51 -4.86
CA TYR A 53 -24.20 -9.28 -6.15
C TYR A 53 -25.10 -9.41 -7.36
N ILE A 54 -26.13 -10.24 -7.30
CA ILE A 54 -27.11 -10.41 -8.40
C ILE A 54 -28.37 -9.55 -8.21
N SER A 55 -28.38 -8.67 -7.21
CA SER A 55 -29.48 -7.74 -6.96
C SER A 55 -29.46 -6.56 -7.95
N VAL A 56 -30.64 -6.01 -8.25
CA VAL A 56 -30.78 -4.76 -9.00
C VAL A 56 -30.29 -3.55 -8.20
N SER A 57 -30.26 -3.66 -6.86
CA SER A 57 -29.76 -2.62 -5.99
C SER A 57 -28.25 -2.47 -6.15
N LYS A 58 -27.78 -1.23 -6.25
CA LYS A 58 -26.33 -0.94 -6.26
C LYS A 58 -25.78 -1.14 -4.85
N PHE A 59 -24.61 -1.72 -4.77
CA PHE A 59 -23.83 -1.81 -3.53
C PHE A 59 -22.58 -0.90 -3.61
N GLU A 60 -22.12 -0.47 -2.45
CA GLU A 60 -20.90 0.31 -2.36
C GLU A 60 -19.66 -0.60 -2.51
N GLU A 61 -18.79 -0.25 -3.46
CA GLU A 61 -17.52 -0.96 -3.69
C GLU A 61 -16.42 -0.56 -2.69
N GLN A 62 -16.69 0.46 -1.86
CA GLN A 62 -15.75 0.97 -0.87
C GLN A 62 -16.47 1.37 0.40
N ILE A 63 -15.87 1.06 1.54
CA ILE A 63 -16.31 1.44 2.88
C ILE A 63 -15.16 2.19 3.55
N ASP A 64 -15.43 3.43 3.95
CA ASP A 64 -14.48 4.29 4.66
C ASP A 64 -15.02 4.67 6.03
N LEU A 65 -14.22 4.44 7.08
CA LEU A 65 -14.60 4.67 8.48
C LEU A 65 -13.44 5.30 9.23
N GLY A 66 -13.77 6.12 10.23
CA GLY A 66 -12.82 6.67 11.17
C GLY A 66 -13.24 6.42 12.61
N PHE A 67 -12.28 6.20 13.49
CA PHE A 67 -12.52 6.03 14.92
C PHE A 67 -11.51 6.88 15.72
N ASP A 68 -11.98 7.46 16.82
CA ASP A 68 -11.13 8.16 17.78
C ASP A 68 -10.36 7.17 18.69
N LYS A 69 -9.62 7.69 19.68
CA LYS A 69 -8.87 6.87 20.65
C LYS A 69 -9.77 6.06 21.60
N ASP A 70 -11.02 6.47 21.75
CA ASP A 70 -12.04 5.82 22.57
C ASP A 70 -12.94 4.88 21.78
N PHE A 71 -12.61 4.67 20.48
CA PHE A 71 -13.32 3.82 19.52
C PHE A 71 -14.72 4.32 19.13
N ASN A 72 -15.02 5.61 19.33
CA ASN A 72 -16.21 6.22 18.79
C ASN A 72 -16.01 6.45 17.29
N GLN A 73 -17.06 6.16 16.51
CA GLN A 73 -17.02 6.43 15.07
C GLN A 73 -17.10 7.94 14.84
N ILE A 74 -16.15 8.44 14.05
CA ILE A 74 -16.02 9.83 13.64
C ILE A 74 -15.80 9.92 12.14
N GLN A 75 -15.64 11.13 11.60
CA GLN A 75 -15.19 11.30 10.22
C GLN A 75 -13.80 10.69 10.05
N ARG A 76 -13.53 10.10 8.89
CA ARG A 76 -12.27 9.42 8.60
C ARG A 76 -11.06 10.35 8.68
N GLU A 77 -11.21 11.57 8.16
CA GLU A 77 -10.12 12.54 8.13
C GLU A 77 -9.71 12.96 9.56
N GLY A 78 -8.45 12.70 9.89
CA GLY A 78 -7.91 12.98 11.22
C GLY A 78 -8.27 11.96 12.30
N ALA A 79 -8.89 10.84 11.94
CA ALA A 79 -9.19 9.75 12.86
C ALA A 79 -7.89 9.09 13.38
N TYR A 80 -7.97 8.56 14.61
CA TYR A 80 -6.87 7.78 15.18
C TYR A 80 -6.76 6.37 14.57
N ILE A 81 -7.90 5.81 14.15
CA ILE A 81 -7.94 4.59 13.34
C ILE A 81 -8.69 4.94 12.05
N GLU A 82 -7.99 4.93 10.93
CA GLU A 82 -8.58 5.08 9.61
C GLU A 82 -8.79 3.69 8.99
N MET A 83 -10.03 3.33 8.68
CA MET A 83 -10.37 2.09 8.01
C MET A 83 -10.84 2.36 6.59
N SER A 84 -10.30 1.64 5.61
CA SER A 84 -10.78 1.67 4.23
C SER A 84 -10.86 0.25 3.68
N GLY A 85 -12.05 -0.15 3.26
CA GLY A 85 -12.31 -1.46 2.69
C GLY A 85 -12.66 -1.38 1.21
N PHE A 86 -12.20 -2.35 0.42
CA PHE A 86 -12.60 -2.53 -0.96
C PHE A 86 -13.38 -3.83 -1.12
N ASP A 87 -14.46 -3.75 -1.90
CA ASP A 87 -15.14 -4.95 -2.37
C ASP A 87 -14.18 -5.82 -3.19
N ILE A 88 -14.35 -7.13 -3.11
CA ILE A 88 -13.47 -8.12 -3.74
C ILE A 88 -13.36 -7.91 -5.26
N PHE A 89 -14.41 -7.48 -5.95
CA PHE A 89 -14.38 -7.19 -7.38
C PHE A 89 -13.46 -6.00 -7.67
N LYS A 90 -13.62 -4.91 -6.90
CA LYS A 90 -12.75 -3.73 -7.02
C LYS A 90 -11.30 -4.10 -6.72
N TYR A 91 -11.07 -4.81 -5.61
CA TYR A 91 -9.73 -5.18 -5.20
C TYR A 91 -9.03 -6.08 -6.22
N PHE A 92 -9.71 -7.12 -6.74
CA PHE A 92 -9.12 -8.03 -7.72
C PHE A 92 -8.91 -7.36 -9.09
N LYS A 93 -9.75 -6.40 -9.47
CA LYS A 93 -9.52 -5.57 -10.65
C LYS A 93 -8.24 -4.72 -10.51
N LEU A 94 -8.01 -4.14 -9.33
CA LEU A 94 -6.78 -3.42 -9.03
C LEU A 94 -5.56 -4.35 -9.04
N LEU A 95 -5.66 -5.53 -8.40
CA LEU A 95 -4.59 -6.54 -8.41
C LEU A 95 -4.23 -6.98 -9.83
N SER A 96 -5.22 -7.29 -10.66
CA SER A 96 -5.01 -7.76 -12.04
C SER A 96 -4.33 -6.70 -12.92
N SER A 97 -4.53 -5.42 -12.61
CA SER A 97 -3.84 -4.30 -13.26
C SER A 97 -2.46 -3.98 -12.69
N CYS A 98 -1.99 -4.77 -11.70
CA CYS A 98 -0.75 -4.52 -10.97
C CYS A 98 -0.73 -3.19 -10.21
N ASN A 99 -1.89 -2.72 -9.73
CA ASN A 99 -1.98 -1.50 -8.95
C ASN A 99 -1.21 -1.63 -7.64
N VAL A 100 -0.31 -0.68 -7.35
CA VAL A 100 0.58 -0.74 -6.18
C VAL A 100 -0.16 -0.68 -4.85
N THR A 101 -1.28 0.04 -4.77
CA THR A 101 -2.10 0.07 -3.54
C THR A 101 -2.59 -1.33 -3.18
N ALA A 102 -3.13 -2.09 -4.15
CA ALA A 102 -3.60 -3.45 -3.93
C ALA A 102 -2.43 -4.41 -3.62
N ILE A 103 -1.27 -4.21 -4.26
CA ILE A 103 -0.05 -4.96 -3.98
C ILE A 103 0.46 -4.68 -2.57
N ASP A 104 0.48 -3.42 -2.13
CA ASP A 104 0.92 -3.05 -0.78
C ASP A 104 0.03 -3.68 0.31
N TRP A 105 -1.29 -3.77 0.08
CA TRP A 105 -2.19 -4.46 1.01
C TRP A 105 -1.86 -5.95 1.14
N ILE A 106 -1.71 -6.65 0.01
CA ILE A 106 -1.37 -8.08 0.04
C ILE A 106 0.04 -8.33 0.60
N ASN A 107 0.95 -7.36 0.45
CA ASN A 107 2.32 -7.47 0.89
C ASN A 107 2.55 -7.07 2.36
N SER A 108 1.58 -6.42 3.00
CA SER A 108 1.68 -6.03 4.41
C SER A 108 2.03 -7.22 5.30
N ASN A 109 2.90 -6.99 6.27
CA ASN A 109 3.32 -7.96 7.28
C ASN A 109 2.51 -7.88 8.60
N ILE A 110 1.66 -6.87 8.76
CA ILE A 110 0.78 -6.71 9.92
C ILE A 110 -0.64 -7.07 9.51
N ILE A 111 -1.14 -8.20 10.02
CA ILE A 111 -2.43 -8.80 9.63
C ILE A 111 -3.36 -8.79 10.84
N TYR A 112 -4.55 -8.24 10.68
CA TYR A 112 -5.58 -8.20 11.71
C TYR A 112 -6.60 -9.33 11.57
N LEU A 113 -6.95 -9.71 10.34
CA LEU A 113 -7.87 -10.81 10.04
C LEU A 113 -7.48 -11.49 8.72
N GLY A 114 -7.85 -12.78 8.57
CA GLY A 114 -7.84 -13.48 7.29
C GLY A 114 -6.47 -13.93 6.80
N ASP A 115 -5.55 -14.26 7.69
CA ASP A 115 -4.16 -14.65 7.41
C ASP A 115 -4.04 -15.72 6.31
N ASN A 116 -4.80 -16.83 6.41
CA ASN A 116 -4.73 -17.91 5.43
C ASN A 116 -5.10 -17.46 4.01
N ASN A 117 -6.20 -16.69 3.86
CA ASN A 117 -6.65 -16.19 2.56
C ASN A 117 -5.64 -15.21 1.97
N LYS A 118 -5.10 -14.33 2.80
CA LYS A 118 -4.09 -13.37 2.40
C LYS A 118 -2.82 -14.07 1.92
N ASN A 119 -2.35 -15.08 2.65
CA ASN A 119 -1.12 -15.81 2.32
C ASN A 119 -1.28 -16.65 1.03
N GLU A 120 -2.45 -17.27 0.81
CA GLU A 120 -2.76 -17.96 -0.45
C GLU A 120 -2.68 -16.99 -1.64
N LEU A 121 -3.33 -15.82 -1.53
CA LEU A 121 -3.28 -14.78 -2.56
C LEU A 121 -1.87 -14.20 -2.75
N LYS A 122 -1.14 -13.94 -1.66
CA LYS A 122 0.22 -13.42 -1.72
C LYS A 122 1.14 -14.34 -2.51
N THR A 123 1.11 -15.64 -2.20
CA THR A 123 1.90 -16.66 -2.91
C THR A 123 1.60 -16.67 -4.41
N PHE A 124 0.31 -16.58 -4.77
CA PHE A 124 -0.07 -16.50 -6.18
C PHE A 124 0.47 -15.22 -6.83
N ILE A 125 0.31 -14.06 -6.19
CA ILE A 125 0.75 -12.77 -6.72
C ILE A 125 2.27 -12.74 -6.92
N GLU A 126 3.05 -13.19 -5.95
CA GLU A 126 4.52 -13.22 -6.04
C GLU A 126 5.02 -14.00 -7.25
N ASN A 127 4.31 -15.09 -7.61
CA ASN A 127 4.68 -15.95 -8.74
C ASN A 127 4.15 -15.46 -10.09
N ASN A 128 3.07 -14.71 -10.13
CA ASN A 128 2.34 -14.40 -11.36
C ASN A 128 2.25 -12.91 -11.70
N VAL A 129 2.66 -12.00 -10.81
CA VAL A 129 2.59 -10.57 -11.08
C VAL A 129 3.63 -10.14 -12.11
N ASN A 130 3.22 -9.24 -13.01
CA ASN A 130 4.11 -8.63 -13.99
C ASN A 130 5.01 -7.60 -13.29
N LYS A 131 6.27 -7.98 -13.00
CA LYS A 131 7.23 -7.13 -12.28
C LYS A 131 7.53 -5.81 -13.01
N PRO A 132 7.75 -5.77 -14.33
CA PRO A 132 7.84 -4.53 -15.08
C PRO A 132 6.66 -3.57 -14.87
N LYS A 133 5.42 -4.09 -14.84
CA LYS A 133 4.25 -3.23 -14.54
C LYS A 133 4.28 -2.69 -13.11
N ILE A 134 4.67 -3.51 -12.14
CA ILE A 134 4.84 -3.07 -10.74
C ILE A 134 5.88 -1.95 -10.67
N PHE A 135 7.04 -2.12 -11.31
CA PHE A 135 8.05 -1.07 -11.38
C PHE A 135 7.47 0.24 -11.96
N ILE A 136 6.78 0.15 -13.10
CA ILE A 136 6.17 1.32 -13.76
C ILE A 136 5.14 1.99 -12.83
N GLN A 137 4.32 1.22 -12.12
CA GLN A 137 3.34 1.76 -11.18
C GLN A 137 4.02 2.51 -10.03
N TYR A 138 5.03 1.93 -9.37
CA TYR A 138 5.78 2.62 -8.32
C TYR A 138 6.46 3.90 -8.84
N PHE A 139 7.11 3.81 -10.00
CA PHE A 139 7.74 4.98 -10.63
C PHE A 139 6.73 6.10 -10.92
N CYS A 140 5.61 5.79 -11.59
CA CYS A 140 4.60 6.79 -11.92
C CYS A 140 3.99 7.41 -10.67
N THR A 141 3.74 6.60 -9.63
CA THR A 141 3.21 7.08 -8.34
C THR A 141 4.24 7.97 -7.63
N ALA A 142 5.51 7.56 -7.57
CA ALA A 142 6.59 8.36 -6.98
C ALA A 142 6.72 9.73 -7.64
N ARG A 143 6.74 9.75 -8.99
CA ARG A 143 6.81 11.00 -9.77
C ARG A 143 5.58 11.88 -9.55
N GLY A 144 4.38 11.29 -9.46
CA GLY A 144 3.15 12.02 -9.15
C GLY A 144 3.18 12.64 -7.76
N CYS A 145 3.59 11.88 -6.75
CA CYS A 145 3.76 12.36 -5.38
C CYS A 145 4.83 13.44 -5.27
N HIS A 146 5.97 13.27 -5.92
CA HIS A 146 7.01 14.30 -5.97
C HIS A 146 6.47 15.61 -6.54
N LYS A 147 5.80 15.56 -7.70
CA LYS A 147 5.21 16.76 -8.31
C LYS A 147 4.14 17.41 -7.42
N GLY A 148 3.27 16.61 -6.80
CA GLY A 148 2.17 17.12 -5.99
C GLY A 148 2.60 17.63 -4.61
N TYR A 149 3.58 16.97 -3.97
CA TYR A 149 4.01 17.32 -2.61
C TYR A 149 5.18 18.29 -2.58
N LEU A 150 6.21 18.01 -3.38
CA LEU A 150 7.49 18.72 -3.32
C LEU A 150 7.56 19.81 -4.39
N GLY A 151 7.04 19.55 -5.59
CA GLY A 151 7.05 20.53 -6.68
C GLY A 151 6.22 21.79 -6.41
N ALA A 152 5.13 21.66 -5.64
CA ALA A 152 4.31 22.79 -5.23
C ALA A 152 4.95 23.63 -4.09
N LYS A 153 6.01 23.12 -3.45
CA LYS A 153 6.75 23.75 -2.32
C LYS A 153 5.88 24.21 -1.16
N ASN A 154 4.62 23.72 -1.08
CA ASN A 154 3.70 24.06 -0.03
C ASN A 154 3.79 23.04 1.10
N GLU A 155 4.07 23.52 2.31
CA GLU A 155 4.09 22.69 3.53
C GLU A 155 4.96 21.42 3.39
N LEU A 156 6.20 21.61 2.94
CA LEU A 156 7.19 20.53 2.88
C LEU A 156 7.38 19.95 4.29
N ASN A 157 7.30 18.63 4.40
CA ASN A 157 7.53 17.95 5.66
C ASN A 157 8.24 16.60 5.47
N VAL A 158 8.77 16.07 6.55
CA VAL A 158 9.52 14.81 6.60
C VAL A 158 8.70 13.64 6.03
N LYS A 159 7.40 13.57 6.35
CA LYS A 159 6.51 12.48 5.86
C LYS A 159 6.41 12.49 4.33
N LYS A 160 6.33 13.66 3.69
CA LYS A 160 6.23 13.78 2.22
C LYS A 160 7.52 13.30 1.53
N TYR A 161 8.70 13.69 2.04
CA TYR A 161 9.99 13.21 1.54
C TYR A 161 10.13 11.69 1.67
N LEU A 162 9.85 11.14 2.86
CA LEU A 162 9.92 9.70 3.09
C LEU A 162 8.93 8.92 2.22
N HIS A 163 7.74 9.47 1.95
CA HIS A 163 6.77 8.79 1.07
C HIS A 163 7.27 8.68 -0.38
N VAL A 164 7.84 9.75 -0.93
CA VAL A 164 8.44 9.70 -2.28
C VAL A 164 9.60 8.71 -2.31
N MET A 165 10.46 8.73 -1.28
CA MET A 165 11.59 7.81 -1.17
C MET A 165 11.14 6.34 -1.07
N GLN A 166 10.12 6.03 -0.27
CA GLN A 166 9.56 4.68 -0.16
C GLN A 166 9.17 4.12 -1.54
N LEU A 167 8.49 4.94 -2.35
CA LEU A 167 8.08 4.53 -3.69
C LEU A 167 9.26 4.33 -4.64
N ILE A 168 10.30 5.17 -4.53
CA ILE A 168 11.55 5.01 -5.28
C ILE A 168 12.25 3.71 -4.87
N LEU A 169 12.40 3.45 -3.56
CA LEU A 169 13.02 2.22 -3.05
C LEU A 169 12.25 0.98 -3.52
N ASN A 170 10.93 1.02 -3.53
CA ASN A 170 10.10 -0.07 -4.03
C ASN A 170 10.34 -0.32 -5.53
N ALA A 171 10.44 0.74 -6.35
CA ALA A 171 10.73 0.63 -7.76
C ALA A 171 12.14 0.03 -8.00
N GLU A 172 13.16 0.52 -7.30
CA GLU A 172 14.54 0.00 -7.37
C GLU A 172 14.60 -1.47 -6.96
N TYR A 173 13.90 -1.84 -5.88
CA TYR A 173 13.87 -3.21 -5.39
C TYR A 173 13.33 -4.16 -6.46
N VAL A 174 12.21 -3.79 -7.10
CA VAL A 174 11.62 -4.58 -8.19
C VAL A 174 12.58 -4.69 -9.38
N LEU A 175 13.24 -3.61 -9.76
CA LEU A 175 14.21 -3.62 -10.86
C LEU A 175 15.39 -4.57 -10.59
N LYS A 176 15.95 -4.49 -9.38
CA LYS A 176 17.15 -5.24 -9.01
C LYS A 176 16.85 -6.72 -8.76
N PHE A 177 15.86 -7.00 -7.92
CA PHE A 177 15.64 -8.35 -7.41
C PHE A 177 14.57 -9.14 -8.18
N LYS A 178 13.80 -8.50 -9.06
CA LYS A 178 12.65 -9.11 -9.78
C LYS A 178 11.64 -9.77 -8.83
N LYS A 179 11.48 -9.19 -7.64
CA LYS A 179 10.57 -9.61 -6.56
C LYS A 179 9.74 -8.43 -6.09
N LEU A 180 8.65 -8.71 -5.36
CA LEU A 180 7.93 -7.66 -4.65
C LEU A 180 8.82 -7.10 -3.51
N PRO A 181 8.79 -5.78 -3.27
CA PRO A 181 9.56 -5.16 -2.18
C PRO A 181 9.00 -5.59 -0.82
N TYR A 182 9.78 -5.49 0.22
CA TYR A 182 9.26 -5.61 1.59
C TYR A 182 8.28 -4.47 1.87
N SER A 183 7.31 -4.70 2.76
CA SER A 183 6.47 -3.61 3.29
C SER A 183 7.31 -2.63 4.14
N SER A 184 8.38 -3.10 4.77
CA SER A 184 9.33 -2.30 5.54
C SER A 184 10.23 -1.45 4.64
N MET A 185 10.17 -0.12 4.81
CA MET A 185 11.08 0.81 4.13
C MET A 185 12.53 0.58 4.57
N ILE A 186 12.72 0.28 5.84
CA ILE A 186 14.07 0.06 6.43
C ILE A 186 14.73 -1.15 5.77
N LYS A 187 13.99 -2.25 5.59
CA LYS A 187 14.52 -3.45 4.92
C LYS A 187 14.86 -3.18 3.46
N ASN A 188 13.99 -2.50 2.73
CA ASN A 188 14.25 -2.14 1.33
C ASN A 188 15.50 -1.25 1.23
N LEU A 189 15.68 -0.28 2.13
CA LEU A 189 16.85 0.59 2.16
C LEU A 189 18.12 -0.22 2.44
N GLN A 190 18.11 -1.13 3.42
CA GLN A 190 19.25 -1.99 3.76
C GLN A 190 19.68 -2.87 2.57
N GLU A 191 18.72 -3.50 1.87
CA GLU A 191 19.00 -4.34 0.69
C GLU A 191 19.56 -3.55 -0.50
N LEU A 192 19.24 -2.25 -0.57
CA LEU A 192 19.64 -1.35 -1.66
C LEU A 192 20.77 -0.40 -1.27
N GLU A 193 21.29 -0.46 -0.04
CA GLU A 193 22.26 0.52 0.49
C GLU A 193 23.48 0.71 -0.42
N LYS A 194 23.97 -0.38 -1.04
CA LYS A 194 25.14 -0.33 -1.93
C LYS A 194 24.86 0.35 -3.28
N GLU A 195 23.62 0.50 -3.66
CA GLU A 195 23.20 1.08 -4.93
C GLU A 195 22.84 2.57 -4.79
N ILE A 196 22.69 3.05 -3.56
CA ILE A 196 22.28 4.42 -3.26
C ILE A 196 23.51 5.19 -2.77
N PRO A 197 23.74 6.42 -3.24
CA PRO A 197 24.83 7.23 -2.74
C PRO A 197 24.81 7.37 -1.22
N LYS A 198 25.96 7.26 -0.55
CA LYS A 198 26.07 7.26 0.90
C LYS A 198 25.42 8.49 1.54
N GLU A 199 25.63 9.66 0.97
CA GLU A 199 25.02 10.92 1.40
C GLU A 199 23.49 10.84 1.43
N ILE A 200 22.88 10.18 0.42
CA ILE A 200 21.43 9.98 0.35
C ILE A 200 20.96 9.03 1.44
N VAL A 201 21.68 7.92 1.67
CA VAL A 201 21.36 6.96 2.74
C VAL A 201 21.43 7.64 4.12
N GLU A 202 22.46 8.45 4.36
CA GLU A 202 22.62 9.21 5.60
C GLU A 202 21.44 10.18 5.81
N LYS A 203 21.05 10.90 4.75
CA LYS A 203 19.92 11.85 4.81
C LYS A 203 18.57 11.15 5.02
N ILE A 204 18.35 10.01 4.38
CA ILE A 204 17.14 9.20 4.60
C ILE A 204 17.08 8.75 6.07
N ASN A 205 18.18 8.24 6.63
CA ASN A 205 18.23 7.78 8.01
C ASN A 205 17.98 8.94 9.01
N GLU A 206 18.47 10.14 8.73
CA GLU A 206 18.14 11.35 9.50
C GLU A 206 16.62 11.60 9.52
N LEU A 207 15.96 11.60 8.35
CA LEU A 207 14.52 11.79 8.23
C LEU A 207 13.72 10.67 8.89
N ILE A 208 14.17 9.42 8.80
CA ILE A 208 13.59 8.28 9.52
C ILE A 208 13.60 8.53 11.04
N ASN A 209 14.74 8.98 11.58
CA ASN A 209 14.87 9.26 13.00
C ASN A 209 13.94 10.41 13.42
N MET A 210 13.86 11.49 12.64
CA MET A 210 12.91 12.58 12.86
C MET A 210 11.45 12.07 12.87
N LYS A 211 11.08 11.23 11.91
CA LYS A 211 9.73 10.67 11.84
C LYS A 211 9.40 9.79 13.05
N LYS A 212 10.34 8.93 13.49
CA LYS A 212 10.17 8.03 14.64
C LYS A 212 10.07 8.78 15.96
N SER A 213 10.74 9.93 16.08
CA SER A 213 10.69 10.80 17.26
C SER A 213 9.47 11.75 17.28
N GLY A 214 8.51 11.59 16.36
CA GLY A 214 7.27 12.38 16.35
C GLY A 214 7.30 13.60 15.41
N HIS A 215 8.46 13.96 14.86
CA HIS A 215 8.66 15.16 14.02
C HIS A 215 8.33 14.93 12.53
N GLY A 216 7.52 13.93 12.20
CA GLY A 216 7.20 13.59 10.81
C GLY A 216 6.34 14.63 10.07
N LYS A 217 5.56 15.42 10.80
CA LYS A 217 4.70 16.47 10.26
C LYS A 217 5.35 17.86 10.32
N ASP A 218 6.53 17.99 10.92
CA ASP A 218 7.21 19.27 11.04
C ASP A 218 7.54 19.80 9.65
N ILE A 219 7.29 21.10 9.47
CA ILE A 219 7.63 21.80 8.23
C ILE A 219 9.15 21.83 8.11
N THR A 220 9.64 21.44 6.96
CA THR A 220 11.07 21.49 6.64
C THR A 220 11.31 22.41 5.44
N ASN A 221 12.53 22.89 5.32
CA ASN A 221 12.99 23.53 4.11
C ASN A 221 13.20 22.48 3.01
N GLU A 222 13.33 22.95 1.77
CA GLU A 222 13.70 22.14 0.63
C GLU A 222 15.02 21.37 0.93
N ILE A 223 15.02 20.06 0.67
CA ILE A 223 16.21 19.21 0.89
C ILE A 223 16.86 18.95 -0.46
N ASN A 224 17.63 19.93 -0.94
CA ASN A 224 18.18 19.96 -2.27
C ASN A 224 18.89 18.67 -2.71
N VAL A 225 19.57 17.99 -1.79
CA VAL A 225 20.27 16.74 -2.10
C VAL A 225 19.30 15.60 -2.44
N LEU A 226 18.17 15.53 -1.73
CA LEU A 226 17.13 14.54 -2.04
C LEU A 226 16.34 14.91 -3.30
N ASP A 227 16.00 16.19 -3.48
CA ASP A 227 15.28 16.65 -4.66
C ASP A 227 16.09 16.40 -5.94
N LYS A 228 17.38 16.67 -5.92
CA LYS A 228 18.29 16.33 -7.01
C LYS A 228 18.31 14.82 -7.28
N TYR A 229 18.49 14.02 -6.24
CA TYR A 229 18.49 12.55 -6.36
C TYR A 229 17.17 12.01 -6.93
N TYR A 230 16.03 12.55 -6.51
CA TYR A 230 14.73 12.16 -7.04
C TYR A 230 14.62 12.45 -8.54
N VAL A 231 14.98 13.65 -8.96
CA VAL A 231 14.93 14.07 -10.39
C VAL A 231 15.81 13.16 -11.24
N GLU A 232 17.09 12.96 -10.85
CA GLU A 232 18.03 12.09 -11.57
C GLU A 232 17.52 10.64 -11.65
N THR A 233 16.92 10.14 -10.55
CA THR A 233 16.31 8.80 -10.53
C THR A 233 15.10 8.70 -11.44
N PHE A 234 14.25 9.73 -11.49
CA PHE A 234 13.09 9.74 -12.39
C PHE A 234 13.50 9.80 -13.86
N GLU A 235 14.55 10.53 -14.22
CA GLU A 235 15.12 10.53 -15.57
C GLU A 235 15.62 9.14 -15.97
N ARG A 236 16.37 8.48 -15.09
CA ARG A 236 16.82 7.10 -15.29
C ARG A 236 15.67 6.13 -15.45
N PHE A 237 14.66 6.20 -14.58
CA PHE A 237 13.45 5.36 -14.66
C PHE A 237 12.65 5.63 -15.93
N GLN A 238 12.55 6.89 -16.37
CA GLN A 238 11.87 7.24 -17.60
C GLN A 238 12.52 6.60 -18.82
N ASN A 239 13.85 6.57 -18.89
CA ASN A 239 14.58 5.91 -19.96
C ASN A 239 14.31 4.39 -19.98
N LEU A 240 14.28 3.74 -18.81
CA LEU A 240 13.91 2.33 -18.67
C LEU A 240 12.45 2.07 -19.05
N HIS A 241 11.53 2.96 -18.67
CA HIS A 241 10.11 2.84 -19.01
C HIS A 241 9.85 2.88 -20.52
N LEU A 242 10.67 3.62 -21.27
CA LEU A 242 10.59 3.72 -22.74
C LEU A 242 11.15 2.46 -23.44
N ASP A 243 11.89 1.60 -22.74
CA ASP A 243 12.37 0.34 -23.29
C ASP A 243 11.20 -0.63 -23.51
N LYS A 244 10.98 -1.02 -24.79
CA LYS A 244 9.90 -1.94 -25.18
C LYS A 244 10.01 -3.31 -24.51
N LYS A 245 11.21 -3.79 -24.19
CA LYS A 245 11.43 -5.08 -23.54
C LYS A 245 10.77 -5.20 -22.17
N ILE A 246 10.61 -4.09 -21.45
CA ILE A 246 9.93 -4.06 -20.15
C ILE A 246 8.42 -4.24 -20.29
N ARG A 247 7.83 -3.99 -21.46
CA ARG A 247 6.38 -4.02 -21.68
C ARG A 247 5.83 -5.38 -22.12
N GLU A 248 6.68 -6.32 -22.54
CA GLU A 248 6.27 -7.56 -23.21
C GLU A 248 5.98 -8.75 -22.27
N GLU A 249 6.09 -8.60 -20.94
CA GLU A 249 5.76 -9.70 -20.02
C GLU A 249 4.24 -9.97 -19.96
N LYS A 250 3.92 -11.27 -19.76
CA LYS A 250 2.53 -11.74 -19.67
C LYS A 250 1.73 -11.01 -18.57
N ASN A 251 0.46 -10.72 -18.87
CA ASN A 251 -0.49 -10.29 -17.87
C ASN A 251 -0.76 -11.42 -16.85
N MET A 252 -1.17 -11.02 -15.64
CA MET A 252 -1.58 -11.97 -14.60
C MET A 252 -2.73 -12.85 -15.09
N ASP A 253 -2.72 -14.13 -14.70
CA ASP A 253 -3.82 -15.04 -15.00
C ASP A 253 -5.07 -14.67 -14.17
N ILE A 254 -6.00 -14.01 -14.83
CA ILE A 254 -7.28 -13.58 -14.22
C ILE A 254 -8.15 -14.80 -13.86
N ASN A 255 -7.99 -15.95 -14.52
CA ASN A 255 -8.80 -17.13 -14.25
C ASN A 255 -8.56 -17.67 -12.83
N TYR A 256 -7.34 -17.56 -12.31
CA TYR A 256 -7.07 -17.92 -10.93
C TYR A 256 -7.87 -17.03 -9.95
N LEU A 257 -7.83 -15.71 -10.13
CA LEU A 257 -8.57 -14.76 -9.29
C LEU A 257 -10.08 -15.00 -9.37
N ASN A 258 -10.60 -15.30 -10.57
CA ASN A 258 -12.01 -15.64 -10.76
C ASN A 258 -12.39 -16.91 -9.99
N LYS A 259 -11.58 -17.99 -10.09
CA LYS A 259 -11.82 -19.23 -9.35
C LYS A 259 -11.72 -19.03 -7.84
N PHE A 260 -10.75 -18.24 -7.39
CA PHE A 260 -10.62 -17.91 -5.96
C PHE A 260 -11.87 -17.18 -5.44
N MET A 261 -12.33 -16.17 -6.16
CA MET A 261 -13.53 -15.41 -5.82
C MET A 261 -14.80 -16.29 -5.83
N GLN A 262 -14.98 -17.12 -6.87
CA GLN A 262 -16.09 -18.06 -6.97
C GLN A 262 -16.12 -19.05 -5.80
N LYS A 263 -14.97 -19.58 -5.40
CA LYS A 263 -14.83 -20.45 -4.21
C LYS A 263 -15.33 -19.78 -2.92
N LEU A 264 -15.08 -18.47 -2.77
CA LEU A 264 -15.50 -17.71 -1.58
C LEU A 264 -17.02 -17.40 -1.57
N ILE A 265 -17.54 -16.97 -2.71
CA ILE A 265 -18.91 -16.45 -2.82
C ILE A 265 -19.92 -17.59 -2.97
N ILE A 266 -19.64 -18.59 -3.84
CA ILE A 266 -20.59 -19.66 -4.17
C ILE A 266 -20.56 -20.82 -3.17
N LYS A 267 -19.40 -21.13 -2.55
CA LYS A 267 -19.27 -22.32 -1.68
C LYS A 267 -19.82 -22.19 -0.27
N LYS A 268 -20.35 -21.04 0.15
CA LYS A 268 -20.94 -20.85 1.50
C LYS A 268 -22.43 -21.16 1.60
N GLU A 269 -23.05 -21.67 0.55
CA GLU A 269 -24.48 -22.06 0.54
C GLU A 269 -24.75 -23.55 0.89
N LYS A 270 -23.79 -24.20 1.61
CA LYS A 270 -24.01 -25.58 2.07
C LYS A 270 -23.95 -25.67 3.59
#